data_68cdd485be83b275b2829dabc2bb78c9
#
_entry.id   68cdd485be83b275b2829dabc2bb78c9
#
_cell.length_a   1.000
_cell.length_b   1.000
_cell.length_c   1.000
_cell.angle_alpha   90.00
_cell.angle_beta   90.00
_cell.angle_gamma   90.00
#
_symmetry.space_group_name_H-M   'P 1'
#
loop_
_entity.id
_entity.type
_entity.pdbx_description
1 polymer ?
#
loop_
_entity_poly.entity_id
_entity_poly.type
_entity_poly.pdbx_seq_one_letter_code
_entity_poly.pdbx_strand_id
1 'polypeptide(L)'
;MMREPFGPHNTCLSLNQLNLETKEIREIIPQKDLENIEDDNVFPGIFMPSYGQRSWSKDGKRLIFSTLWKCKVEIVSVNIASKSVKKLTNLLETKGSWSLYDVYDDYIISSVSSPNMVPTMYAGKLNDTTTVEWKCLENLGNKNFAEDEKLIDNDYERLCFDRGNGKYECIFIKPRNVKELNLAVCVHGGPHVASLLSMPRRDEQLMLNNGYAVLLVNYHGSLGYGKSFVEALPGKCGTLEVDEIHHAKNEILNLYPNINKNNVCLFGGSHGGFAVTSLIGRYPNDFKACVALNPVLDFQTTHDISDIPDWAVYESLNRNYNWEKYLTLEEREQMFLKSPISLVEKVKTPYLLLVGEKDLRVVPHYRPYIRTLLARKVPCKILTYPKSNHPLKEVDAEADYSINTILWFMGIH
;
A
#
# COMPACT_ATOMS: atom_id res chain seq x y z
N MET A 1 -4.81 -19.26 10.07
CA MET A 1 -3.58 -18.53 10.45
C MET A 1 -3.86 -17.73 11.69
N MET A 2 -2.83 -17.47 12.49
CA MET A 2 -2.99 -16.76 13.76
C MET A 2 -2.06 -15.56 13.77
N ARG A 3 -2.51 -14.45 14.37
CA ARG A 3 -1.71 -13.29 14.72
C ARG A 3 -1.59 -13.18 16.24
N GLU A 4 -0.68 -12.38 16.71
CA GLU A 4 -0.65 -11.97 18.12
C GLU A 4 -2.01 -11.35 18.49
N PRO A 5 -2.55 -11.59 19.69
CA PRO A 5 -3.84 -11.06 20.12
C PRO A 5 -3.84 -9.52 20.22
N PHE A 6 -2.66 -8.92 20.23
CA PHE A 6 -2.42 -7.48 20.30
C PHE A 6 -1.42 -7.08 19.21
N GLY A 7 -1.47 -5.85 18.76
CA GLY A 7 -0.55 -5.36 17.72
C GLY A 7 -1.27 -4.70 16.55
N PRO A 8 -0.55 -4.47 15.44
CA PRO A 8 -1.13 -3.84 14.25
C PRO A 8 -2.23 -4.72 13.66
N HIS A 9 -3.23 -4.06 13.03
CA HIS A 9 -4.38 -4.76 12.43
C HIS A 9 -3.97 -5.73 11.31
N ASN A 10 -2.90 -5.42 10.59
CA ASN A 10 -2.25 -6.32 9.65
C ASN A 10 -0.79 -6.51 10.06
N THR A 11 -0.31 -7.74 10.06
CA THR A 11 1.05 -8.08 10.49
C THR A 11 1.55 -9.34 9.80
N CYS A 12 2.78 -9.75 10.11
CA CYS A 12 3.29 -11.08 9.78
C CYS A 12 2.47 -12.15 10.52
N LEU A 13 2.05 -13.19 9.80
CA LEU A 13 1.23 -14.26 10.34
C LEU A 13 2.05 -15.54 10.55
N SER A 14 1.65 -16.37 11.51
CA SER A 14 2.06 -17.76 11.62
C SER A 14 1.03 -18.70 10.98
N LEU A 15 1.47 -19.82 10.42
CA LEU A 15 0.62 -20.92 9.98
C LEU A 15 0.61 -22.01 11.05
N ASN A 16 -0.58 -22.35 11.54
CA ASN A 16 -0.76 -23.35 12.58
C ASN A 16 -1.70 -24.44 12.10
N GLN A 17 -1.45 -25.67 12.57
CA GLN A 17 -2.31 -26.85 12.41
C GLN A 17 -3.03 -27.12 13.73
N LEU A 18 -4.35 -27.22 13.70
CA LEU A 18 -5.18 -27.62 14.83
C LEU A 18 -5.62 -29.07 14.66
N ASN A 19 -5.31 -29.94 15.63
CA ASN A 19 -5.94 -31.26 15.72
C ASN A 19 -7.36 -31.10 16.30
N LEU A 20 -8.38 -31.48 15.53
CA LEU A 20 -9.78 -31.29 15.94
C LEU A 20 -10.22 -32.21 17.09
N GLU A 21 -9.55 -33.31 17.30
CA GLU A 21 -9.85 -34.28 18.38
C GLU A 21 -9.14 -33.88 19.67
N THR A 22 -7.80 -33.72 19.62
CA THR A 22 -6.99 -33.43 20.82
C THR A 22 -6.97 -31.93 21.18
N LYS A 23 -7.41 -31.06 20.26
CA LYS A 23 -7.31 -29.58 20.37
C LYS A 23 -5.86 -29.05 20.46
N GLU A 24 -4.90 -29.89 20.17
CA GLU A 24 -3.50 -29.46 20.11
C GLU A 24 -3.23 -28.55 18.90
N ILE A 25 -2.49 -27.48 19.13
CA ILE A 25 -2.03 -26.56 18.09
C ILE A 25 -0.54 -26.80 17.85
N ARG A 26 -0.19 -27.09 16.60
CA ARG A 26 1.20 -27.21 16.14
C ARG A 26 1.54 -26.10 15.18
N GLU A 27 2.57 -25.33 15.48
CA GLU A 27 3.08 -24.33 14.55
C GLU A 27 3.80 -24.98 13.36
N ILE A 28 3.38 -24.61 12.15
CA ILE A 28 3.96 -25.08 10.89
C ILE A 28 4.96 -24.06 10.38
N ILE A 29 4.55 -22.80 10.20
CA ILE A 29 5.41 -21.69 9.77
C ILE A 29 5.32 -20.59 10.84
N PRO A 30 6.41 -20.25 11.53
CA PRO A 30 6.44 -19.13 12.45
C PRO A 30 6.41 -17.79 11.71
N GLN A 31 6.16 -16.72 12.44
CA GLN A 31 6.43 -15.37 11.96
C GLN A 31 7.91 -15.23 11.58
N LYS A 32 8.21 -14.43 10.54
CA LYS A 32 9.57 -14.29 10.01
C LYS A 32 10.02 -12.84 9.98
N ASP A 33 11.30 -12.66 10.18
CA ASP A 33 12.00 -11.44 9.82
C ASP A 33 12.71 -11.59 8.48
N LEU A 34 13.04 -10.48 7.86
CA LEU A 34 13.79 -10.43 6.61
C LEU A 34 15.12 -9.72 6.87
N GLU A 35 16.21 -10.48 6.84
CA GLU A 35 17.55 -9.95 7.11
C GLU A 35 18.09 -9.10 5.95
N ASN A 36 17.71 -9.45 4.72
CA ASN A 36 18.15 -8.73 3.52
C ASN A 36 16.97 -8.44 2.60
N ILE A 37 16.57 -7.17 2.54
CA ILE A 37 15.47 -6.70 1.70
C ILE A 37 15.78 -6.82 0.19
N GLU A 38 17.05 -6.88 -0.21
CA GLU A 38 17.45 -6.97 -1.62
C GLU A 38 17.45 -8.41 -2.14
N ASP A 39 17.49 -9.44 -1.28
CA ASP A 39 17.43 -10.84 -1.72
C ASP A 39 15.98 -11.31 -1.94
N ASP A 40 15.58 -11.40 -3.19
CA ASP A 40 14.22 -11.83 -3.60
C ASP A 40 13.93 -13.32 -3.36
N ASN A 41 14.92 -14.11 -2.95
CA ASN A 41 14.73 -15.54 -2.70
C ASN A 41 14.39 -15.85 -1.24
N VAL A 42 14.68 -14.93 -0.32
CA VAL A 42 14.39 -15.11 1.10
C VAL A 42 12.90 -14.91 1.35
N PHE A 43 12.28 -15.91 1.99
CA PHE A 43 10.86 -15.85 2.38
C PHE A 43 10.64 -14.84 3.50
N PRO A 44 9.88 -13.76 3.27
CA PRO A 44 9.73 -12.66 4.25
C PRO A 44 8.72 -12.96 5.37
N GLY A 45 8.00 -14.08 5.29
CA GLY A 45 6.87 -14.39 6.16
C GLY A 45 5.54 -14.42 5.41
N ILE A 46 4.48 -14.72 6.14
CA ILE A 46 3.12 -14.78 5.59
C ILE A 46 2.41 -13.45 5.85
N PHE A 47 1.99 -12.78 4.78
CA PHE A 47 1.29 -11.50 4.85
C PHE A 47 0.06 -11.51 3.95
N MET A 48 -1.09 -11.09 4.48
CA MET A 48 -2.36 -10.99 3.74
C MET A 48 -2.60 -12.19 2.80
N PRO A 49 -2.57 -13.42 3.32
CA PRO A 49 -2.70 -14.61 2.48
C PRO A 49 -4.06 -14.64 1.79
N SER A 50 -4.04 -14.99 0.51
CA SER A 50 -5.25 -15.23 -0.26
C SER A 50 -5.28 -16.67 -0.76
N TYR A 51 -6.40 -17.33 -0.56
CA TYR A 51 -6.64 -18.71 -0.95
C TYR A 51 -7.48 -18.75 -2.21
N GLY A 52 -7.22 -19.73 -3.07
CA GLY A 52 -8.14 -20.09 -4.12
C GLY A 52 -9.43 -20.72 -3.55
N GLN A 53 -10.37 -21.07 -4.41
CA GLN A 53 -11.56 -21.81 -3.99
C GLN A 53 -11.15 -23.14 -3.35
N ARG A 54 -10.08 -23.74 -3.84
CA ARG A 54 -9.37 -24.90 -3.28
C ARG A 54 -7.90 -24.52 -3.13
N SER A 55 -7.21 -25.10 -2.16
CA SER A 55 -5.86 -24.70 -1.79
C SER A 55 -4.91 -25.86 -1.48
N TRP A 56 -5.33 -27.09 -1.68
CA TRP A 56 -4.54 -28.28 -1.39
C TRP A 56 -4.07 -28.97 -2.66
N SER A 57 -2.81 -29.44 -2.65
CA SER A 57 -2.32 -30.37 -3.67
C SER A 57 -3.13 -31.69 -3.63
N LYS A 58 -3.14 -32.43 -4.75
CA LYS A 58 -3.87 -33.69 -4.90
C LYS A 58 -3.56 -34.70 -3.80
N ASP A 59 -2.30 -34.79 -3.39
CA ASP A 59 -1.83 -35.70 -2.34
C ASP A 59 -2.14 -35.21 -0.91
N GLY A 60 -2.74 -34.02 -0.75
CA GLY A 60 -3.11 -33.42 0.54
C GLY A 60 -1.92 -33.00 1.41
N LYS A 61 -0.68 -32.99 0.90
CA LYS A 61 0.53 -32.72 1.69
C LYS A 61 0.96 -31.27 1.65
N ARG A 62 0.49 -30.51 0.64
CA ARG A 62 0.92 -29.12 0.40
C ARG A 62 -0.29 -28.20 0.42
N LEU A 63 -0.17 -27.13 1.22
CA LEU A 63 -1.10 -25.99 1.17
C LEU A 63 -0.55 -24.94 0.22
N ILE A 64 -1.38 -24.49 -0.73
CA ILE A 64 -1.02 -23.53 -1.76
C ILE A 64 -1.86 -22.28 -1.58
N PHE A 65 -1.22 -21.11 -1.51
CA PHE A 65 -1.89 -19.82 -1.36
C PHE A 65 -0.99 -18.70 -1.90
N SER A 66 -1.56 -17.53 -2.14
CA SER A 66 -0.76 -16.35 -2.44
C SER A 66 -0.51 -15.52 -1.18
N THR A 67 0.63 -14.85 -1.11
CA THR A 67 1.04 -13.97 -0.01
C THR A 67 1.87 -12.81 -0.53
N LEU A 68 1.91 -11.72 0.22
CA LEU A 68 2.85 -10.64 -0.09
C LEU A 68 4.29 -11.12 0.09
N TRP A 69 5.11 -10.81 -0.87
CA TRP A 69 6.55 -11.06 -0.91
C TRP A 69 7.24 -9.79 -1.39
N LYS A 70 7.60 -8.94 -0.44
CA LYS A 70 7.99 -7.55 -0.68
C LYS A 70 6.89 -6.78 -1.45
N CYS A 71 7.24 -6.05 -2.48
CA CYS A 71 6.29 -5.32 -3.33
C CYS A 71 5.52 -6.20 -4.33
N LYS A 72 5.50 -7.53 -4.16
CA LYS A 72 4.79 -8.46 -5.05
C LYS A 72 3.83 -9.36 -4.28
N VAL A 73 2.86 -9.89 -4.98
CA VAL A 73 2.11 -11.06 -4.53
C VAL A 73 2.70 -12.28 -5.24
N GLU A 74 3.10 -13.29 -4.46
CA GLU A 74 3.65 -14.54 -4.97
C GLU A 74 2.79 -15.72 -4.54
N ILE A 75 2.71 -16.76 -5.38
CA ILE A 75 2.06 -18.03 -5.02
C ILE A 75 3.10 -18.93 -4.38
N VAL A 76 2.78 -19.42 -3.19
CA VAL A 76 3.66 -20.28 -2.41
C VAL A 76 3.02 -21.64 -2.14
N SER A 77 3.86 -22.64 -1.98
CA SER A 77 3.49 -23.97 -1.52
C SER A 77 4.16 -24.25 -0.17
N VAL A 78 3.37 -24.64 0.82
CA VAL A 78 3.84 -25.04 2.15
C VAL A 78 3.66 -26.55 2.31
N ASN A 79 4.74 -27.31 2.45
CA ASN A 79 4.67 -28.71 2.81
C ASN A 79 4.45 -28.83 4.32
N ILE A 80 3.35 -29.43 4.74
CA ILE A 80 2.94 -29.48 6.16
C ILE A 80 3.85 -30.36 7.01
N ALA A 81 4.39 -31.44 6.44
CA ALA A 81 5.25 -32.37 7.16
C ALA A 81 6.68 -31.81 7.36
N SER A 82 7.30 -31.34 6.29
CA SER A 82 8.67 -30.78 6.30
C SER A 82 8.73 -29.33 6.74
N LYS A 83 7.59 -28.62 6.83
CA LYS A 83 7.49 -27.20 7.14
C LYS A 83 8.22 -26.31 6.13
N SER A 84 8.49 -26.80 4.93
CA SER A 84 9.20 -26.04 3.89
C SER A 84 8.24 -25.15 3.11
N VAL A 85 8.69 -23.93 2.82
CA VAL A 85 7.98 -22.96 1.97
C VAL A 85 8.71 -22.86 0.64
N LYS A 86 7.98 -22.93 -0.46
CA LYS A 86 8.53 -22.76 -1.81
C LYS A 86 7.70 -21.78 -2.61
N LYS A 87 8.37 -20.85 -3.27
CA LYS A 87 7.77 -19.94 -4.25
C LYS A 87 7.53 -20.72 -5.55
N LEU A 88 6.28 -20.69 -6.05
CA LEU A 88 5.86 -21.39 -7.24
C LEU A 88 5.92 -20.52 -8.52
N THR A 89 6.04 -19.21 -8.33
CA THR A 89 5.98 -18.18 -9.39
C THR A 89 7.37 -17.75 -9.87
N ASN A 90 8.22 -18.72 -10.23
CA ASN A 90 9.61 -18.49 -10.65
C ASN A 90 9.79 -18.26 -12.16
N LEU A 91 8.76 -17.84 -12.89
CA LEU A 91 8.89 -17.48 -14.29
C LEU A 91 9.80 -16.26 -14.42
N LEU A 92 10.97 -16.44 -15.02
CA LEU A 92 11.97 -15.39 -15.24
C LEU A 92 11.45 -14.23 -16.11
N GLU A 93 10.41 -14.48 -16.91
CA GLU A 93 9.83 -13.52 -17.85
C GLU A 93 8.73 -12.64 -17.24
N THR A 94 8.15 -13.05 -16.11
CA THR A 94 7.03 -12.32 -15.49
C THR A 94 7.46 -11.61 -14.21
N LYS A 95 7.79 -10.33 -14.35
CA LYS A 95 8.20 -9.47 -13.22
C LYS A 95 7.02 -8.74 -12.57
N GLY A 96 5.96 -9.45 -12.19
CA GLY A 96 4.74 -8.84 -11.67
C GLY A 96 4.19 -9.53 -10.43
N SER A 97 3.00 -9.09 -10.02
CA SER A 97 2.23 -9.68 -8.91
C SER A 97 1.24 -10.71 -9.42
N TRP A 98 1.16 -11.84 -8.72
CA TRP A 98 0.31 -12.96 -9.05
C TRP A 98 -0.97 -12.99 -8.22
N SER A 99 -2.07 -13.40 -8.83
CA SER A 99 -3.35 -13.66 -8.17
C SER A 99 -3.72 -15.13 -8.33
N LEU A 100 -3.95 -15.83 -7.21
CA LEU A 100 -4.39 -17.23 -7.20
C LEU A 100 -5.91 -17.29 -7.25
N TYR A 101 -6.46 -18.05 -8.20
CA TYR A 101 -7.91 -18.26 -8.30
C TYR A 101 -8.33 -19.63 -7.77
N ASP A 102 -7.62 -20.70 -8.16
CA ASP A 102 -7.99 -22.05 -7.76
C ASP A 102 -6.82 -23.03 -7.87
N VAL A 103 -6.91 -24.13 -7.13
CA VAL A 103 -6.03 -25.31 -7.18
C VAL A 103 -6.88 -26.56 -7.29
N TYR A 104 -6.71 -27.32 -8.36
CA TYR A 104 -7.44 -28.55 -8.58
C TYR A 104 -6.56 -29.62 -9.20
N ASP A 105 -6.47 -30.80 -8.58
CA ASP A 105 -5.73 -31.96 -9.08
C ASP A 105 -4.30 -31.61 -9.55
N ASP A 106 -3.55 -30.82 -8.78
CA ASP A 106 -2.23 -30.31 -9.11
C ASP A 106 -2.17 -29.28 -10.27
N TYR A 107 -3.30 -28.81 -10.74
CA TYR A 107 -3.38 -27.62 -11.59
C TYR A 107 -3.67 -26.38 -10.79
N ILE A 108 -3.02 -25.28 -11.16
CA ILE A 108 -3.16 -23.96 -10.53
C ILE A 108 -3.67 -23.00 -11.60
N ILE A 109 -4.75 -22.29 -11.30
CA ILE A 109 -5.25 -21.19 -12.16
C ILE A 109 -4.93 -19.87 -11.48
N SER A 110 -4.27 -19.00 -12.23
CA SER A 110 -3.78 -17.73 -11.73
C SER A 110 -3.73 -16.67 -12.83
N SER A 111 -3.54 -15.41 -12.44
CA SER A 111 -3.12 -14.35 -13.34
C SER A 111 -1.90 -13.62 -12.78
N VAL A 112 -1.19 -12.93 -13.65
CA VAL A 112 -0.08 -12.04 -13.30
C VAL A 112 -0.26 -10.71 -14.00
N SER A 113 0.12 -9.61 -13.33
CA SER A 113 0.16 -8.26 -13.90
C SER A 113 1.38 -7.50 -13.42
N SER A 114 1.81 -6.51 -14.21
CA SER A 114 2.88 -5.56 -13.86
C SER A 114 2.53 -4.17 -14.36
N PRO A 115 3.32 -3.12 -14.05
CA PRO A 115 3.02 -1.77 -14.51
C PRO A 115 2.96 -1.59 -16.04
N ASN A 116 3.50 -2.54 -16.78
CA ASN A 116 3.46 -2.58 -18.27
C ASN A 116 2.83 -3.87 -18.82
N MET A 117 2.04 -4.56 -18.01
CA MET A 117 1.37 -5.80 -18.43
C MET A 117 0.00 -5.90 -17.77
N VAL A 118 -1.05 -5.97 -18.59
CA VAL A 118 -2.40 -6.25 -18.11
C VAL A 118 -2.50 -7.64 -17.47
N PRO A 119 -3.47 -7.88 -16.58
CA PRO A 119 -3.67 -9.21 -16.00
C PRO A 119 -3.80 -10.28 -17.07
N THR A 120 -2.86 -11.22 -17.07
CA THR A 120 -2.76 -12.32 -18.05
C THR A 120 -2.94 -13.65 -17.34
N MET A 121 -3.81 -14.50 -17.87
CA MET A 121 -4.17 -15.79 -17.26
C MET A 121 -3.15 -16.88 -17.57
N TYR A 122 -2.83 -17.67 -16.55
CA TYR A 122 -1.93 -18.82 -16.62
C TYR A 122 -2.56 -20.04 -15.96
N ALA A 123 -2.32 -21.22 -16.57
CA ALA A 123 -2.47 -22.50 -15.90
C ALA A 123 -1.09 -23.05 -15.57
N GLY A 124 -0.92 -23.47 -14.33
CA GLY A 124 0.30 -24.14 -13.86
C GLY A 124 0.02 -25.61 -13.54
N LYS A 125 0.92 -26.53 -13.93
CA LYS A 125 0.89 -27.89 -13.47
C LYS A 125 1.97 -28.10 -12.41
N LEU A 126 1.54 -28.48 -11.22
CA LEU A 126 2.42 -28.74 -10.09
C LEU A 126 3.05 -30.12 -10.24
N ASN A 127 4.37 -30.17 -10.40
CA ASN A 127 5.11 -31.43 -10.50
C ASN A 127 5.49 -31.96 -9.10
N ASP A 128 5.81 -33.24 -8.99
CA ASP A 128 6.22 -33.88 -7.74
C ASP A 128 7.45 -33.22 -7.12
N THR A 129 8.30 -32.59 -7.93
CA THR A 129 9.53 -31.90 -7.52
C THR A 129 9.34 -30.48 -7.01
N THR A 130 8.08 -30.01 -6.84
CA THR A 130 7.80 -28.63 -6.39
C THR A 130 8.06 -27.52 -7.41
N THR A 131 8.24 -27.85 -8.66
CA THR A 131 8.26 -26.91 -9.79
C THR A 131 6.87 -26.84 -10.42
N VAL A 132 6.56 -25.71 -11.06
CA VAL A 132 5.32 -25.53 -11.80
C VAL A 132 5.67 -25.27 -13.26
N GLU A 133 5.06 -26.04 -14.14
CA GLU A 133 5.09 -25.76 -15.58
C GLU A 133 3.93 -24.79 -15.89
N TRP A 134 4.26 -23.54 -16.11
CA TRP A 134 3.27 -22.51 -16.41
C TRP A 134 2.99 -22.45 -17.91
N LYS A 135 1.70 -22.38 -18.26
CA LYS A 135 1.23 -22.16 -19.62
C LYS A 135 0.32 -20.96 -19.64
N CYS A 136 0.63 -19.97 -20.48
CA CYS A 136 -0.27 -18.85 -20.75
C CYS A 136 -1.54 -19.37 -21.42
N LEU A 137 -2.69 -19.06 -20.85
CA LEU A 137 -4.00 -19.48 -21.37
C LEU A 137 -4.52 -18.48 -22.40
N GLU A 138 -4.31 -17.21 -22.14
CA GLU A 138 -4.77 -16.12 -23.00
C GLU A 138 -3.89 -14.90 -22.78
N ASN A 139 -3.41 -14.33 -23.87
CA ASN A 139 -2.73 -13.05 -23.82
C ASN A 139 -3.76 -11.94 -24.15
N LEU A 140 -4.48 -11.48 -23.16
CA LEU A 140 -5.49 -10.43 -23.30
C LEU A 140 -4.88 -9.12 -23.84
N GLY A 141 -3.59 -8.89 -23.58
CA GLY A 141 -2.87 -7.69 -24.05
C GLY A 141 -2.68 -7.61 -25.57
N ASN A 142 -2.77 -8.74 -26.28
CA ASN A 142 -2.43 -8.78 -27.72
C ASN A 142 -3.65 -8.71 -28.67
N LYS A 143 -4.89 -8.85 -28.19
CA LYS A 143 -6.06 -8.93 -29.09
C LYS A 143 -7.04 -7.79 -29.01
N ASN A 144 -7.28 -7.19 -27.82
CA ASN A 144 -8.34 -6.22 -27.63
C ASN A 144 -7.88 -4.87 -27.04
N PHE A 145 -6.61 -4.73 -26.64
CA PHE A 145 -6.07 -3.49 -26.08
C PHE A 145 -5.06 -2.81 -27.02
N ALA A 146 -4.93 -3.27 -28.25
CA ALA A 146 -4.05 -2.64 -29.26
C ALA A 146 -4.45 -1.19 -29.56
N GLU A 147 -5.71 -0.80 -29.26
CA GLU A 147 -6.17 0.59 -29.37
C GLU A 147 -5.83 1.45 -28.14
N ASP A 148 -5.49 0.81 -27.00
CA ASP A 148 -5.09 1.48 -25.75
C ASP A 148 -3.62 1.15 -25.37
N GLU A 149 -2.68 1.33 -26.31
CA GLU A 149 -1.24 1.19 -26.06
C GLU A 149 -0.77 2.00 -24.84
N LYS A 150 -1.47 3.08 -24.50
CA LYS A 150 -1.17 3.93 -23.33
C LYS A 150 -1.33 3.23 -21.99
N LEU A 151 -2.13 2.16 -21.88
CA LEU A 151 -2.32 1.44 -20.61
C LEU A 151 -1.10 0.62 -20.18
N ILE A 152 -0.22 0.28 -21.12
CA ILE A 152 0.96 -0.56 -20.88
C ILE A 152 2.26 0.08 -21.34
N ASP A 153 2.21 1.32 -21.84
CA ASP A 153 3.40 2.04 -22.33
C ASP A 153 4.15 2.74 -21.19
N ASN A 154 4.46 1.94 -20.16
CA ASN A 154 5.18 2.38 -18.99
C ASN A 154 6.50 1.62 -18.84
N ASP A 155 7.53 2.33 -18.37
CA ASP A 155 8.72 1.72 -17.76
C ASP A 155 8.60 1.77 -16.24
N TYR A 156 9.20 0.80 -15.57
CA TYR A 156 9.20 0.78 -14.11
C TYR A 156 10.50 0.22 -13.55
N GLU A 157 10.81 0.65 -12.34
CA GLU A 157 11.99 0.21 -11.60
C GLU A 157 11.62 -0.03 -10.14
N ARG A 158 12.25 -1.04 -9.52
CA ARG A 158 12.27 -1.26 -8.08
C ARG A 158 13.56 -0.67 -7.54
N LEU A 159 13.47 0.20 -6.58
CA LEU A 159 14.59 0.93 -6.01
C LEU A 159 14.61 0.73 -4.50
N CYS A 160 15.79 0.51 -3.94
CA CYS A 160 15.99 0.44 -2.49
C CYS A 160 16.77 1.66 -2.04
N PHE A 161 16.27 2.34 -1.01
CA PHE A 161 16.94 3.48 -0.38
C PHE A 161 17.21 3.21 1.09
N ASP A 162 18.18 3.93 1.67
CA ASP A 162 18.52 3.87 3.09
C ASP A 162 18.81 5.28 3.62
N ARG A 163 18.12 5.65 4.70
CA ARG A 163 18.37 6.90 5.42
C ARG A 163 19.33 6.74 6.62
N GLY A 164 19.91 5.54 6.80
CA GLY A 164 20.69 5.17 7.98
C GLY A 164 19.88 4.51 9.11
N ASN A 165 18.60 4.21 8.86
CA ASN A 165 17.71 3.50 9.77
C ASN A 165 17.19 2.17 9.20
N GLY A 166 17.81 1.70 8.12
CA GLY A 166 17.46 0.50 7.38
C GLY A 166 16.94 0.81 5.98
N LYS A 167 17.06 -0.19 5.11
CA LYS A 167 16.61 -0.09 3.73
C LYS A 167 15.10 -0.23 3.61
N TYR A 168 14.50 0.53 2.70
CA TYR A 168 13.10 0.43 2.29
C TYR A 168 12.98 0.45 0.77
N GLU A 169 11.88 -0.07 0.23
CA GLU A 169 11.71 -0.27 -1.21
C GLU A 169 10.70 0.71 -1.79
N CYS A 170 10.98 1.14 -3.02
CA CYS A 170 10.08 1.98 -3.82
C CYS A 170 9.82 1.34 -5.17
N ILE A 171 8.65 1.62 -5.73
CA ILE A 171 8.32 1.35 -7.14
C ILE A 171 8.23 2.70 -7.84
N PHE A 172 9.03 2.88 -8.87
CA PHE A 172 9.01 4.06 -9.71
C PHE A 172 8.50 3.68 -11.09
N ILE A 173 7.40 4.31 -11.52
CA ILE A 173 6.74 4.05 -12.80
C ILE A 173 6.76 5.34 -13.60
N LYS A 174 7.15 5.27 -14.86
CA LYS A 174 7.18 6.43 -15.76
C LYS A 174 6.59 6.07 -17.12
N PRO A 175 5.83 6.98 -17.76
CA PRO A 175 5.38 6.78 -19.13
C PRO A 175 6.59 6.82 -20.07
N ARG A 176 6.58 5.94 -21.09
CA ARG A 176 7.56 6.00 -22.17
C ARG A 176 7.35 7.24 -23.02
N ASN A 177 8.38 7.62 -23.75
CA ASN A 177 8.30 8.68 -24.77
C ASN A 177 7.94 10.09 -24.25
N VAL A 178 7.97 10.33 -22.93
CA VAL A 178 7.79 11.65 -22.32
C VAL A 178 9.16 12.23 -21.96
N LYS A 179 9.53 13.38 -22.57
CA LYS A 179 10.85 13.98 -22.39
C LYS A 179 11.01 14.67 -21.05
N GLU A 180 10.01 15.41 -20.63
CA GLU A 180 9.96 16.11 -19.35
C GLU A 180 8.80 15.54 -18.54
N LEU A 181 9.10 15.08 -17.34
CA LEU A 181 8.14 14.41 -16.46
C LEU A 181 7.79 15.32 -15.29
N ASN A 182 6.54 15.24 -14.85
CA ASN A 182 6.16 15.68 -13.51
C ASN A 182 6.24 14.49 -12.54
N LEU A 183 6.18 14.71 -11.24
CA LEU A 183 6.21 13.63 -10.26
C LEU A 183 4.94 13.61 -9.41
N ALA A 184 4.26 12.47 -9.37
CA ALA A 184 3.22 12.17 -8.41
C ALA A 184 3.75 11.17 -7.38
N VAL A 185 3.81 11.55 -6.12
CA VAL A 185 4.14 10.66 -5.01
C VAL A 185 2.83 10.13 -4.46
N CYS A 186 2.55 8.85 -4.70
CA CYS A 186 1.33 8.17 -4.27
C CYS A 186 1.61 7.31 -3.06
N VAL A 187 0.97 7.61 -1.93
CA VAL A 187 1.23 6.98 -0.65
C VAL A 187 0.08 6.07 -0.26
N HIS A 188 0.41 4.79 0.00
CA HIS A 188 -0.59 3.83 0.44
C HIS A 188 -1.09 4.09 1.85
N GLY A 189 -2.32 3.68 2.13
CA GLY A 189 -2.93 3.73 3.46
C GLY A 189 -2.53 2.56 4.36
N GLY A 190 -3.32 2.30 5.37
CA GLY A 190 -3.14 1.21 6.33
C GLY A 190 -2.80 1.69 7.73
N PRO A 191 -1.53 1.91 8.13
CA PRO A 191 -0.27 1.94 7.36
C PRO A 191 0.26 0.58 6.92
N HIS A 192 -0.19 -0.49 7.53
CA HIS A 192 0.27 -1.87 7.31
C HIS A 192 -0.45 -2.52 6.12
N VAL A 193 -0.08 -2.08 4.92
CA VAL A 193 -0.34 -2.70 3.62
C VAL A 193 0.93 -2.54 2.76
N ALA A 194 0.89 -2.76 1.46
CA ALA A 194 2.00 -2.50 0.55
C ALA A 194 1.51 -1.99 -0.80
N SER A 195 2.29 -1.12 -1.41
CA SER A 195 2.22 -0.83 -2.84
C SER A 195 2.80 -1.99 -3.63
N LEU A 196 2.11 -2.42 -4.67
CA LEU A 196 2.42 -3.64 -5.40
C LEU A 196 2.96 -3.36 -6.79
N LEU A 197 3.90 -4.19 -7.20
CA LEU A 197 4.37 -4.26 -8.58
C LEU A 197 3.32 -4.98 -9.44
N SER A 198 2.25 -4.29 -9.74
CA SER A 198 1.09 -4.75 -10.52
C SER A 198 0.67 -3.68 -11.52
N MET A 199 -0.36 -3.97 -12.32
CA MET A 199 -0.97 -2.94 -13.16
C MET A 199 -1.36 -1.73 -12.30
N PRO A 200 -1.03 -0.49 -12.71
CA PRO A 200 -1.37 0.72 -11.97
C PRO A 200 -2.87 0.83 -11.73
N ARG A 201 -3.25 1.38 -10.59
CA ARG A 201 -4.64 1.73 -10.32
C ARG A 201 -5.11 2.81 -11.31
N ARG A 202 -6.41 3.00 -11.43
CA ARG A 202 -6.99 3.97 -12.39
C ARG A 202 -6.49 5.39 -12.18
N ASP A 203 -6.39 5.83 -10.93
CA ASP A 203 -5.83 7.13 -10.55
C ASP A 203 -4.36 7.27 -10.93
N GLU A 204 -3.54 6.24 -10.65
CA GLU A 204 -2.13 6.18 -11.04
C GLU A 204 -1.97 6.16 -12.56
N GLN A 205 -2.76 5.34 -13.27
CA GLN A 205 -2.73 5.29 -14.74
C GLN A 205 -3.14 6.63 -15.36
N LEU A 206 -4.11 7.32 -14.78
CA LEU A 206 -4.51 8.65 -15.25
C LEU A 206 -3.38 9.67 -15.06
N MET A 207 -2.63 9.59 -13.95
CA MET A 207 -1.43 10.42 -13.73
C MET A 207 -0.38 10.13 -14.79
N LEU A 208 -0.06 8.84 -15.05
CA LEU A 208 0.89 8.42 -16.08
C LEU A 208 0.49 8.94 -17.48
N ASN A 209 -0.78 8.83 -17.83
CA ASN A 209 -1.32 9.31 -19.12
C ASN A 209 -1.25 10.84 -19.26
N ASN A 210 -1.13 11.57 -18.16
CA ASN A 210 -0.99 13.05 -18.15
C ASN A 210 0.46 13.52 -17.90
N GLY A 211 1.46 12.65 -18.12
CA GLY A 211 2.87 13.00 -18.09
C GLY A 211 3.49 13.09 -16.68
N TYR A 212 2.83 12.49 -15.69
CA TYR A 212 3.41 12.30 -14.37
C TYR A 212 4.10 10.94 -14.31
N ALA A 213 5.33 10.91 -13.79
CA ALA A 213 5.88 9.68 -13.23
C ALA A 213 5.22 9.44 -11.85
N VAL A 214 5.06 8.19 -11.48
CA VAL A 214 4.44 7.78 -10.21
C VAL A 214 5.49 7.12 -9.32
N LEU A 215 5.64 7.63 -8.10
CA LEU A 215 6.49 7.05 -7.05
C LEU A 215 5.59 6.44 -5.96
N LEU A 216 5.74 5.13 -5.76
CA LEU A 216 5.09 4.36 -4.70
C LEU A 216 6.15 3.97 -3.67
N VAL A 217 5.95 4.31 -2.40
CA VAL A 217 6.93 4.06 -1.34
C VAL A 217 6.40 3.01 -0.38
N ASN A 218 7.13 1.90 -0.23
CA ASN A 218 6.93 0.91 0.83
C ASN A 218 7.83 1.27 2.01
N TYR A 219 7.40 2.24 2.80
CA TYR A 219 8.09 2.73 3.99
C TYR A 219 8.08 1.68 5.11
N HIS A 220 8.95 1.82 6.12
CA HIS A 220 8.89 0.97 7.32
C HIS A 220 7.49 1.02 7.95
N GLY A 221 6.91 -0.15 8.17
CA GLY A 221 5.49 -0.33 8.48
C GLY A 221 4.73 -1.06 7.37
N SER A 222 5.21 -1.03 6.10
CA SER A 222 4.61 -1.77 5.00
C SER A 222 4.75 -3.28 5.18
N LEU A 223 3.80 -4.04 4.61
CA LEU A 223 3.79 -5.50 4.69
C LEU A 223 4.71 -6.12 3.62
N GLY A 224 5.11 -7.38 3.86
CA GLY A 224 5.89 -8.16 2.90
C GLY A 224 7.40 -8.12 3.13
N TYR A 225 7.87 -7.42 4.15
CA TYR A 225 9.30 -7.18 4.42
C TYR A 225 9.79 -7.73 5.76
N GLY A 226 9.10 -8.71 6.34
CA GLY A 226 9.41 -9.27 7.64
C GLY A 226 8.63 -8.62 8.79
N LYS A 227 8.63 -9.28 9.96
CA LYS A 227 7.88 -8.82 11.14
C LYS A 227 8.43 -7.50 11.68
N SER A 228 9.74 -7.39 11.85
CA SER A 228 10.41 -6.21 12.40
C SER A 228 10.21 -4.96 11.55
N PHE A 229 10.07 -5.12 10.23
CA PHE A 229 9.77 -4.01 9.32
C PHE A 229 8.38 -3.40 9.59
N VAL A 230 7.39 -4.24 9.87
CA VAL A 230 6.04 -3.80 10.27
C VAL A 230 6.07 -3.10 11.63
N GLU A 231 6.74 -3.72 12.61
CA GLU A 231 6.82 -3.24 13.99
C GLU A 231 7.71 -1.99 14.19
N ALA A 232 8.43 -1.58 13.16
CA ALA A 232 9.25 -0.36 13.19
C ALA A 232 8.44 0.93 13.24
N LEU A 233 7.21 0.94 12.73
CA LEU A 233 6.40 2.16 12.58
C LEU A 233 5.56 2.54 13.80
N PRO A 234 4.85 1.61 14.50
CA PRO A 234 4.00 1.99 15.62
C PRO A 234 4.73 2.87 16.65
N GLY A 235 4.07 3.94 17.07
CA GLY A 235 4.63 4.99 17.91
C GLY A 235 5.51 6.02 17.20
N LYS A 236 5.82 5.81 15.92
CA LYS A 236 6.62 6.74 15.08
C LYS A 236 5.84 7.31 13.91
N CYS A 237 4.53 7.03 13.81
CA CYS A 237 3.67 7.61 12.79
C CYS A 237 3.74 9.13 12.80
N GLY A 238 3.75 9.73 11.60
CA GLY A 238 3.93 11.17 11.39
C GLY A 238 5.40 11.61 11.36
N THR A 239 6.34 10.67 11.57
CA THR A 239 7.78 10.95 11.49
C THR A 239 8.50 9.96 10.58
N LEU A 240 8.49 8.68 10.90
CA LEU A 240 9.31 7.67 10.20
C LEU A 240 8.91 7.55 8.73
N GLU A 241 7.64 7.27 8.45
CA GLU A 241 7.13 7.11 7.09
C GLU A 241 7.18 8.44 6.31
N VAL A 242 6.89 9.55 6.98
CA VAL A 242 6.92 10.89 6.35
C VAL A 242 8.33 11.25 5.88
N ASP A 243 9.32 10.99 6.73
CA ASP A 243 10.73 11.25 6.40
C ASP A 243 11.25 10.31 5.31
N GLU A 244 10.83 9.04 5.29
CA GLU A 244 11.21 8.09 4.23
C GLU A 244 10.58 8.45 2.89
N ILE A 245 9.31 8.84 2.87
CA ILE A 245 8.65 9.30 1.64
C ILE A 245 9.34 10.57 1.10
N HIS A 246 9.67 11.51 1.97
CA HIS A 246 10.39 12.72 1.59
C HIS A 246 11.78 12.39 1.04
N HIS A 247 12.52 11.49 1.68
CA HIS A 247 13.83 11.02 1.22
C HIS A 247 13.71 10.34 -0.14
N ALA A 248 12.77 9.40 -0.33
CA ALA A 248 12.55 8.72 -1.60
C ALA A 248 12.26 9.70 -2.74
N LYS A 249 11.40 10.72 -2.48
CA LYS A 249 11.14 11.80 -3.45
C LYS A 249 12.45 12.52 -3.85
N ASN A 250 13.31 12.84 -2.90
CA ASN A 250 14.56 13.53 -3.20
C ASN A 250 15.52 12.65 -3.99
N GLU A 251 15.65 11.37 -3.65
CA GLU A 251 16.48 10.42 -4.39
C GLU A 251 16.01 10.25 -5.85
N ILE A 252 14.69 10.16 -6.06
CA ILE A 252 14.12 10.12 -7.42
C ILE A 252 14.45 11.39 -8.21
N LEU A 253 14.33 12.57 -7.59
CA LEU A 253 14.67 13.84 -8.26
C LEU A 253 16.16 13.96 -8.58
N ASN A 254 17.02 13.29 -7.82
CA ASN A 254 18.46 13.23 -8.09
C ASN A 254 18.78 12.23 -9.21
N LEU A 255 18.15 11.05 -9.21
CA LEU A 255 18.37 9.99 -10.20
C LEU A 255 17.82 10.34 -11.58
N TYR A 256 16.72 11.11 -11.64
CA TYR A 256 16.00 11.43 -12.88
C TYR A 256 15.94 12.96 -13.10
N PRO A 257 17.00 13.57 -13.67
CA PRO A 257 17.09 15.03 -13.83
C PRO A 257 16.08 15.62 -14.83
N ASN A 258 15.41 14.78 -15.62
CA ASN A 258 14.33 15.17 -16.52
C ASN A 258 12.96 15.32 -15.81
N ILE A 259 12.89 15.09 -14.51
CA ILE A 259 11.71 15.39 -13.70
C ILE A 259 11.71 16.86 -13.30
N ASN A 260 10.60 17.54 -13.56
CA ASN A 260 10.39 18.92 -13.15
C ASN A 260 10.26 19.03 -11.62
N LYS A 261 11.33 19.48 -10.97
CA LYS A 261 11.39 19.62 -9.50
C LYS A 261 10.35 20.57 -8.91
N ASN A 262 9.82 21.49 -9.72
CA ASN A 262 8.78 22.43 -9.32
C ASN A 262 7.35 21.86 -9.48
N ASN A 263 7.22 20.66 -10.03
CA ASN A 263 5.93 20.03 -10.26
C ASN A 263 5.88 18.63 -9.61
N VAL A 264 6.07 18.61 -8.31
CA VAL A 264 5.92 17.43 -7.46
C VAL A 264 4.59 17.51 -6.73
N CYS A 265 3.72 16.53 -6.96
CA CYS A 265 2.37 16.46 -6.39
C CYS A 265 2.24 15.23 -5.49
N LEU A 266 1.34 15.32 -4.52
CA LEU A 266 1.07 14.27 -3.54
C LEU A 266 -0.35 13.74 -3.67
N PHE A 267 -0.51 12.42 -3.59
CA PHE A 267 -1.79 11.74 -3.49
C PHE A 267 -1.74 10.66 -2.41
N GLY A 268 -2.75 10.62 -1.53
CA GLY A 268 -2.83 9.57 -0.51
C GLY A 268 -4.22 9.41 0.07
N GLY A 269 -4.58 8.18 0.43
CA GLY A 269 -5.84 7.87 1.07
C GLY A 269 -5.65 7.31 2.49
N SER A 270 -6.60 7.59 3.42
CA SER A 270 -6.57 7.05 4.77
C SER A 270 -5.27 7.45 5.52
N HIS A 271 -4.49 6.50 6.02
CA HIS A 271 -3.15 6.78 6.55
C HIS A 271 -2.19 7.37 5.49
N GLY A 272 -2.33 7.01 4.21
CA GLY A 272 -1.61 7.70 3.12
C GLY A 272 -1.99 9.17 3.03
N GLY A 273 -3.26 9.49 3.24
CA GLY A 273 -3.75 10.87 3.38
C GLY A 273 -3.16 11.59 4.59
N PHE A 274 -3.01 10.89 5.71
CA PHE A 274 -2.27 11.39 6.88
C PHE A 274 -0.81 11.72 6.52
N ALA A 275 -0.12 10.82 5.84
CA ALA A 275 1.28 10.99 5.48
C ALA A 275 1.49 12.16 4.51
N VAL A 276 0.69 12.27 3.43
CA VAL A 276 0.80 13.40 2.48
C VAL A 276 0.42 14.74 3.12
N THR A 277 -0.54 14.74 4.04
CA THR A 277 -0.93 15.96 4.79
C THR A 277 0.17 16.36 5.79
N SER A 278 0.84 15.40 6.42
CA SER A 278 2.01 15.65 7.27
C SER A 278 3.18 16.19 6.46
N LEU A 279 3.43 15.65 5.26
CA LEU A 279 4.50 16.10 4.35
C LEU A 279 4.37 17.60 4.01
N ILE A 280 3.18 18.07 3.64
CA ILE A 280 3.00 19.48 3.27
C ILE A 280 3.10 20.43 4.48
N GLY A 281 2.90 19.92 5.70
CA GLY A 281 3.12 20.69 6.92
C GLY A 281 4.58 20.72 7.36
N ARG A 282 5.33 19.63 7.14
CA ARG A 282 6.77 19.53 7.48
C ARG A 282 7.67 20.17 6.43
N TYR A 283 7.29 20.06 5.15
CA TYR A 283 8.05 20.57 3.99
C TYR A 283 7.17 21.49 3.13
N PRO A 284 6.80 22.68 3.64
CA PRO A 284 5.75 23.52 3.06
C PRO A 284 6.09 24.16 1.69
N ASN A 285 7.32 24.03 1.22
CA ASN A 285 7.75 24.60 -0.05
C ASN A 285 8.12 23.53 -1.11
N ASP A 286 7.97 22.25 -0.80
CA ASP A 286 8.48 21.14 -1.62
C ASP A 286 7.46 20.58 -2.61
N PHE A 287 6.20 20.96 -2.47
CA PHE A 287 5.12 20.34 -3.22
C PHE A 287 4.22 21.38 -3.87
N LYS A 288 3.86 21.13 -5.15
CA LYS A 288 2.97 21.99 -5.92
C LYS A 288 1.51 21.84 -5.53
N ALA A 289 1.07 20.60 -5.26
CA ALA A 289 -0.31 20.28 -4.89
C ALA A 289 -0.37 19.02 -4.04
N CYS A 290 -1.41 18.91 -3.21
CA CYS A 290 -1.68 17.74 -2.39
C CYS A 290 -3.15 17.36 -2.50
N VAL A 291 -3.43 16.07 -2.69
CA VAL A 291 -4.77 15.47 -2.70
C VAL A 291 -4.83 14.41 -1.62
N ALA A 292 -5.78 14.53 -0.72
CA ALA A 292 -5.99 13.57 0.37
C ALA A 292 -7.43 13.02 0.36
N LEU A 293 -7.54 11.70 0.33
CA LEU A 293 -8.80 10.96 0.30
C LEU A 293 -9.07 10.37 1.68
N ASN A 294 -10.17 10.78 2.32
CA ASN A 294 -10.55 10.34 3.67
C ASN A 294 -9.35 10.29 4.64
N PRO A 295 -8.57 11.37 4.78
CA PRO A 295 -7.33 11.35 5.56
C PRO A 295 -7.60 11.32 7.06
N VAL A 296 -6.73 10.63 7.80
CA VAL A 296 -6.60 10.85 9.24
C VAL A 296 -5.86 12.17 9.44
N LEU A 297 -6.53 13.16 9.99
CA LEU A 297 -5.96 14.50 10.24
C LEU A 297 -5.60 14.71 11.72
N ASP A 298 -6.23 13.94 12.60
CA ASP A 298 -6.05 14.01 14.04
C ASP A 298 -6.30 12.65 14.70
N PHE A 299 -5.27 12.07 15.30
CA PHE A 299 -5.38 10.78 16.00
C PHE A 299 -6.32 10.82 17.19
N GLN A 300 -6.41 11.94 17.94
CA GLN A 300 -7.32 12.07 19.07
C GLN A 300 -8.77 11.96 18.62
N THR A 301 -9.11 12.75 17.59
CA THR A 301 -10.48 12.75 17.06
C THR A 301 -10.80 11.38 16.43
N THR A 302 -9.84 10.78 15.71
CA THR A 302 -10.03 9.44 15.15
C THR A 302 -10.29 8.41 16.25
N HIS A 303 -9.54 8.43 17.35
CA HIS A 303 -9.81 7.59 18.51
C HIS A 303 -11.23 7.77 19.05
N ASP A 304 -11.70 9.00 19.15
CA ASP A 304 -12.98 9.31 19.81
C ASP A 304 -14.21 8.92 18.96
N ILE A 305 -14.08 8.84 17.62
CA ILE A 305 -15.25 8.68 16.73
C ILE A 305 -15.17 7.55 15.71
N SER A 306 -14.01 6.86 15.59
CA SER A 306 -13.81 5.75 14.64
C SER A 306 -14.41 4.43 15.13
N ASP A 307 -14.71 3.53 14.20
CA ASP A 307 -15.05 2.12 14.48
C ASP A 307 -13.84 1.29 14.95
N ILE A 308 -12.60 1.84 14.89
CA ILE A 308 -11.34 1.22 15.29
C ILE A 308 -10.50 2.13 16.20
N PRO A 309 -10.98 2.49 17.40
CA PRO A 309 -10.25 3.40 18.31
C PRO A 309 -8.88 2.83 18.75
N ASP A 310 -8.76 1.50 18.83
CA ASP A 310 -7.54 0.78 19.17
C ASP A 310 -6.41 1.02 18.15
N TRP A 311 -6.75 1.16 16.86
CA TRP A 311 -5.80 1.50 15.80
C TRP A 311 -5.11 2.84 16.08
N ALA A 312 -5.88 3.89 16.40
CA ALA A 312 -5.33 5.21 16.65
C ALA A 312 -4.34 5.21 17.83
N VAL A 313 -4.64 4.43 18.89
CA VAL A 313 -3.75 4.27 20.04
C VAL A 313 -2.51 3.47 19.70
N TYR A 314 -2.67 2.36 18.98
CA TYR A 314 -1.54 1.50 18.64
C TYR A 314 -0.55 2.23 17.74
N GLU A 315 -1.03 2.83 16.65
CA GLU A 315 -0.17 3.51 15.68
C GLU A 315 0.52 4.75 16.24
N SER A 316 -0.18 5.51 17.08
CA SER A 316 0.39 6.74 17.63
C SER A 316 1.25 6.52 18.87
N LEU A 317 0.90 5.57 19.76
CA LEU A 317 1.52 5.40 21.08
C LEU A 317 2.32 4.10 21.26
N ASN A 318 2.28 3.19 20.29
CA ASN A 318 2.92 1.86 20.33
C ASN A 318 2.54 1.06 21.59
N ARG A 319 1.28 1.06 21.92
CA ARG A 319 0.73 0.27 23.02
C ARG A 319 -0.62 -0.32 22.69
N ASN A 320 -0.98 -1.39 23.37
CA ASN A 320 -2.30 -1.99 23.23
C ASN A 320 -3.36 -1.06 23.85
N TYR A 321 -4.53 -1.02 23.21
CA TYR A 321 -5.67 -0.28 23.70
C TYR A 321 -6.27 -0.97 24.93
N ASN A 322 -6.58 -0.19 25.96
CA ASN A 322 -7.28 -0.67 27.15
C ASN A 322 -8.71 -0.14 27.13
N TRP A 323 -9.66 -1.03 26.85
CA TRP A 323 -11.10 -0.69 26.76
C TRP A 323 -11.72 -0.22 28.08
N GLU A 324 -11.08 -0.48 29.22
CA GLU A 324 -11.56 -0.08 30.55
C GLU A 324 -11.06 1.32 30.98
N LYS A 325 -10.12 1.89 30.24
CA LYS A 325 -9.48 3.16 30.60
C LYS A 325 -9.54 4.15 29.45
N TYR A 326 -9.90 5.37 29.79
CA TYR A 326 -9.83 6.49 28.85
C TYR A 326 -8.38 6.99 28.71
N LEU A 327 -8.09 7.72 27.63
CA LEU A 327 -6.77 8.28 27.38
C LEU A 327 -6.42 9.36 28.42
N THR A 328 -5.17 9.37 28.86
CA THR A 328 -4.63 10.45 29.71
C THR A 328 -4.40 11.73 28.90
N LEU A 329 -4.23 12.86 29.58
CA LEU A 329 -3.91 14.14 28.92
C LEU A 329 -2.57 14.06 28.16
N GLU A 330 -1.57 13.40 28.74
CA GLU A 330 -0.25 13.20 28.12
C GLU A 330 -0.35 12.37 26.83
N GLU A 331 -1.11 11.29 26.85
CA GLU A 331 -1.36 10.47 25.66
C GLU A 331 -2.06 11.28 24.57
N ARG A 332 -3.05 12.10 24.92
CA ARG A 332 -3.72 12.98 23.98
C ARG A 332 -2.78 14.02 23.39
N GLU A 333 -1.91 14.61 24.19
CA GLU A 333 -0.90 15.54 23.71
C GLU A 333 0.06 14.87 22.71
N GLN A 334 0.53 13.66 23.01
CA GLN A 334 1.38 12.89 22.09
C GLN A 334 0.68 12.58 20.77
N MET A 335 -0.59 12.17 20.81
CA MET A 335 -1.41 11.92 19.63
C MET A 335 -1.59 13.19 18.78
N PHE A 336 -1.86 14.33 19.42
CA PHE A 336 -1.96 15.63 18.75
C PHE A 336 -0.65 16.01 18.03
N LEU A 337 0.48 15.94 18.74
CA LEU A 337 1.79 16.33 18.20
C LEU A 337 2.23 15.48 16.99
N LYS A 338 1.77 14.24 16.89
CA LYS A 338 2.01 13.34 15.74
C LYS A 338 1.04 13.56 14.59
N SER A 339 -0.05 14.26 14.82
CA SER A 339 -1.13 14.44 13.84
C SER A 339 -0.88 15.59 12.88
N PRO A 340 -1.33 15.49 11.61
CA PRO A 340 -1.23 16.58 10.63
C PRO A 340 -1.83 17.91 11.11
N ILE A 341 -2.88 17.87 11.94
CA ILE A 341 -3.51 19.08 12.49
C ILE A 341 -2.51 19.97 13.27
N SER A 342 -1.53 19.39 13.94
CA SER A 342 -0.49 20.14 14.68
C SER A 342 0.43 20.95 13.76
N LEU A 343 0.45 20.64 12.48
CA LEU A 343 1.29 21.28 11.46
C LEU A 343 0.52 22.24 10.54
N VAL A 344 -0.80 22.34 10.68
CA VAL A 344 -1.69 23.06 9.74
C VAL A 344 -1.27 24.53 9.51
N GLU A 345 -0.71 25.18 10.52
CA GLU A 345 -0.26 26.57 10.40
C GLU A 345 0.96 26.76 9.51
N LYS A 346 1.70 25.68 9.20
CA LYS A 346 2.87 25.71 8.32
C LYS A 346 2.52 25.46 6.86
N VAL A 347 1.35 24.88 6.58
CA VAL A 347 0.92 24.47 5.24
C VAL A 347 0.80 25.68 4.30
N LYS A 348 1.37 25.56 3.12
CA LYS A 348 1.27 26.52 2.01
C LYS A 348 0.78 25.88 0.72
N THR A 349 0.94 24.56 0.61
CA THR A 349 0.61 23.77 -0.57
C THR A 349 -0.91 23.76 -0.81
N PRO A 350 -1.39 24.02 -2.04
CA PRO A 350 -2.80 23.84 -2.41
C PRO A 350 -3.31 22.45 -2.05
N TYR A 351 -4.49 22.37 -1.41
CA TYR A 351 -5.00 21.15 -0.79
C TYR A 351 -6.39 20.78 -1.30
N LEU A 352 -6.51 19.62 -1.95
CA LEU A 352 -7.79 19.01 -2.33
C LEU A 352 -8.14 17.89 -1.36
N LEU A 353 -9.30 18.00 -0.74
CA LEU A 353 -9.84 17.00 0.18
C LEU A 353 -11.01 16.26 -0.47
N LEU A 354 -10.92 14.93 -0.50
CA LEU A 354 -11.93 14.02 -1.00
C LEU A 354 -12.56 13.26 0.17
N VAL A 355 -13.88 13.35 0.36
CA VAL A 355 -14.56 12.85 1.56
C VAL A 355 -15.76 11.96 1.23
N GLY A 356 -15.74 10.72 1.70
CA GLY A 356 -16.91 9.85 1.74
C GLY A 356 -17.75 10.14 3.00
N GLU A 357 -19.00 10.59 2.86
CA GLU A 357 -19.83 11.01 4.00
C GLU A 357 -20.30 9.83 4.86
N LYS A 358 -20.24 8.60 4.34
CA LYS A 358 -20.58 7.36 5.07
C LYS A 358 -19.37 6.63 5.64
N ASP A 359 -18.22 7.30 5.70
CA ASP A 359 -17.01 6.73 6.26
C ASP A 359 -17.13 6.59 7.78
N LEU A 360 -17.12 5.35 8.28
CA LEU A 360 -17.10 5.03 9.72
C LEU A 360 -15.68 4.75 10.24
N ARG A 361 -14.74 4.45 9.32
CA ARG A 361 -13.35 4.15 9.63
C ARG A 361 -12.56 5.41 9.94
N VAL A 362 -12.59 6.38 9.02
CA VAL A 362 -12.08 7.73 9.20
C VAL A 362 -13.26 8.70 9.10
N VAL A 363 -14.06 8.72 10.16
CA VAL A 363 -15.22 9.62 10.22
C VAL A 363 -14.77 11.04 9.90
N PRO A 364 -15.48 11.77 9.00
CA PRO A 364 -15.05 13.09 8.54
C PRO A 364 -14.82 14.09 9.66
N HIS A 365 -13.58 14.43 9.95
CA HIS A 365 -13.15 15.35 11.01
C HIS A 365 -12.29 16.52 10.50
N TYR A 366 -12.40 16.84 9.24
CA TYR A 366 -11.58 17.81 8.52
C TYR A 366 -11.85 19.28 8.85
N ARG A 367 -12.98 19.62 9.46
CA ARG A 367 -13.45 21.00 9.64
C ARG A 367 -12.43 21.94 10.31
N PRO A 368 -11.75 21.55 11.42
CA PRO A 368 -10.73 22.41 12.04
C PRO A 368 -9.55 22.68 11.10
N TYR A 369 -9.06 21.64 10.41
CA TYR A 369 -7.95 21.72 9.48
C TYR A 369 -8.26 22.68 8.31
N ILE A 370 -9.36 22.45 7.60
CA ILE A 370 -9.79 23.27 6.45
C ILE A 370 -10.10 24.71 6.87
N ARG A 371 -10.76 24.94 8.01
CA ARG A 371 -11.02 26.30 8.52
C ARG A 371 -9.72 27.08 8.69
N THR A 372 -8.67 26.45 9.20
CA THR A 372 -7.36 27.08 9.37
C THR A 372 -6.70 27.39 8.03
N LEU A 373 -6.75 26.47 7.05
CA LEU A 373 -6.24 26.72 5.69
C LEU A 373 -6.96 27.93 5.05
N LEU A 374 -8.28 27.99 5.11
CA LEU A 374 -9.09 29.09 4.57
C LEU A 374 -8.75 30.43 5.23
N ALA A 375 -8.65 30.47 6.56
CA ALA A 375 -8.27 31.67 7.30
C ALA A 375 -6.88 32.19 6.90
N ARG A 376 -5.96 31.28 6.56
CA ARG A 376 -4.61 31.58 6.08
C ARG A 376 -4.53 31.81 4.57
N LYS A 377 -5.66 31.78 3.86
CA LYS A 377 -5.75 31.96 2.41
C LYS A 377 -4.95 30.92 1.61
N VAL A 378 -4.76 29.73 2.15
CA VAL A 378 -4.18 28.60 1.40
C VAL A 378 -5.28 28.06 0.46
N PRO A 379 -5.00 27.92 -0.85
CA PRO A 379 -5.97 27.35 -1.78
C PRO A 379 -6.42 25.94 -1.32
N CYS A 380 -7.72 25.76 -1.09
CA CYS A 380 -8.26 24.45 -0.72
C CYS A 380 -9.66 24.25 -1.27
N LYS A 381 -9.95 23.00 -1.63
CA LYS A 381 -11.25 22.56 -2.15
C LYS A 381 -11.65 21.26 -1.44
N ILE A 382 -12.94 21.07 -1.20
CA ILE A 382 -13.49 19.85 -0.65
C ILE A 382 -14.49 19.29 -1.66
N LEU A 383 -14.35 18.01 -1.98
CA LEU A 383 -15.35 17.25 -2.71
C LEU A 383 -15.92 16.18 -1.79
N THR A 384 -17.25 16.18 -1.64
CA THR A 384 -17.96 15.24 -0.78
C THR A 384 -18.77 14.26 -1.61
N TYR A 385 -18.75 13.00 -1.23
CA TYR A 385 -19.44 11.88 -1.88
C TYR A 385 -20.45 11.28 -0.89
N PRO A 386 -21.72 11.72 -0.91
CA PRO A 386 -22.72 11.39 0.13
C PRO A 386 -23.08 9.90 0.20
N LYS A 387 -22.82 9.14 -0.87
CA LYS A 387 -23.12 7.70 -0.91
C LYS A 387 -21.92 6.84 -0.55
N SER A 388 -20.72 7.41 -0.57
CA SER A 388 -19.47 6.69 -0.45
C SER A 388 -19.03 6.50 1.00
N ASN A 389 -18.45 5.33 1.26
CA ASN A 389 -17.77 4.97 2.49
C ASN A 389 -16.26 5.21 2.38
N HIS A 390 -15.45 4.57 3.26
CA HIS A 390 -14.00 4.78 3.33
C HIS A 390 -13.23 4.68 2.00
N PRO A 391 -13.41 3.65 1.13
CA PRO A 391 -12.61 3.51 -0.08
C PRO A 391 -13.10 4.29 -1.31
N LEU A 392 -14.25 4.99 -1.27
CA LEU A 392 -14.85 5.72 -2.42
C LEU A 392 -14.88 4.88 -3.71
N LYS A 393 -15.44 3.66 -3.65
CA LYS A 393 -15.40 2.68 -4.77
C LYS A 393 -16.56 2.76 -5.76
N GLU A 394 -17.51 3.67 -5.53
CA GLU A 394 -18.58 3.89 -6.50
C GLU A 394 -17.99 4.46 -7.80
N VAL A 395 -18.42 3.90 -8.94
CA VAL A 395 -17.86 4.23 -10.26
C VAL A 395 -17.87 5.72 -10.53
N ASP A 396 -19.00 6.39 -10.23
CA ASP A 396 -19.14 7.82 -10.43
C ASP A 396 -18.20 8.64 -9.54
N ALA A 397 -18.05 8.23 -8.26
CA ALA A 397 -17.16 8.89 -7.32
C ALA A 397 -15.70 8.72 -7.73
N GLU A 398 -15.31 7.49 -8.12
CA GLU A 398 -13.94 7.19 -8.57
C GLU A 398 -13.58 7.98 -9.83
N ALA A 399 -14.50 8.08 -10.80
CA ALA A 399 -14.28 8.86 -12.01
C ALA A 399 -14.13 10.35 -11.70
N ASP A 400 -15.03 10.91 -10.88
CA ASP A 400 -15.03 12.33 -10.53
C ASP A 400 -13.77 12.71 -9.74
N TYR A 401 -13.43 12.00 -8.68
CA TYR A 401 -12.24 12.35 -7.90
C TYR A 401 -10.93 12.17 -8.69
N SER A 402 -10.86 11.17 -9.58
CA SER A 402 -9.68 10.96 -10.41
C SER A 402 -9.43 12.13 -11.36
N ILE A 403 -10.49 12.61 -12.04
CA ILE A 403 -10.42 13.78 -12.91
C ILE A 403 -10.05 15.03 -12.11
N ASN A 404 -10.72 15.27 -10.97
CA ASN A 404 -10.44 16.43 -10.12
C ASN A 404 -9.01 16.40 -9.56
N THR A 405 -8.45 15.23 -9.28
CA THR A 405 -7.04 15.06 -8.86
C THR A 405 -6.10 15.57 -9.94
N ILE A 406 -6.29 15.19 -11.20
CA ILE A 406 -5.45 15.67 -12.32
C ILE A 406 -5.61 17.17 -12.54
N LEU A 407 -6.83 17.69 -12.52
CA LEU A 407 -7.08 19.13 -12.66
C LEU A 407 -6.37 19.91 -11.52
N TRP A 408 -6.44 19.41 -10.30
CA TRP A 408 -5.76 20.00 -9.15
C TRP A 408 -4.23 20.01 -9.32
N PHE A 409 -3.65 18.92 -9.81
CA PHE A 409 -2.23 18.82 -10.10
C PHE A 409 -1.78 19.77 -11.20
N MET A 410 -2.63 20.04 -12.19
CA MET A 410 -2.41 21.02 -13.25
C MET A 410 -2.52 22.48 -12.76
N GLY A 411 -3.04 22.71 -11.56
CA GLY A 411 -3.29 24.04 -11.01
C GLY A 411 -4.61 24.66 -11.47
N ILE A 412 -5.53 23.84 -11.93
CA ILE A 412 -6.91 24.24 -12.27
C ILE A 412 -7.75 24.01 -10.99
N HIS A 413 -8.02 25.11 -10.27
CA HIS A 413 -8.66 25.09 -8.95
C HIS A 413 -10.14 25.45 -9.00
#